data_f493bf2016eca033fb1435a171ed2162
#
_entry.id   f493bf2016eca033fb1435a171ed2162
#
_cell.length_a   1.000
_cell.length_b   1.000
_cell.length_c   1.000
_cell.angle_alpha   90.00
_cell.angle_beta   90.00
_cell.angle_gamma   90.00
#
_symmetry.space_group_name_H-M   'P 1'
#
loop_
_entity.id
_entity.type
_entity.pdbx_description
1 polymer ?
#
loop_
_entity_poly.entity_id
_entity_poly.type
_entity_poly.pdbx_seq_one_letter_code
_entity_poly.pdbx_strand_id
1 'polypeptide(L)'
;NAHLLQDILRKDWGFEGAVVTDWGGSNDHALGVKNGSTLEMPCPGDDSIRELVKAVETGKITEADVDARLEELLELVFTTKAAVDAAPSKFDAAAHHALARQAAAQSIVLLKNQDSLLPLTKGETVAVIGDFAKTPRYQGAGSSAVNSIQVDSFLDCLAESGLNSVGYAQGFDRQGKADQAL
;
A
#
# COMPACT_ATOMS: atom_id res chain seq x y z
N ASN A 1 9.68 8.44 -19.06
CA ASN A 1 10.90 7.92 -19.71
C ASN A 1 10.48 6.93 -20.80
N ALA A 2 10.76 7.27 -22.08
CA ALA A 2 10.35 6.45 -23.22
C ALA A 2 10.91 5.02 -23.14
N HIS A 3 12.20 4.86 -22.80
CA HIS A 3 12.81 3.53 -22.73
C HIS A 3 12.11 2.62 -21.73
N LEU A 4 11.72 3.11 -20.55
CA LEU A 4 11.05 2.28 -19.56
C LEU A 4 9.60 1.97 -19.95
N LEU A 5 8.84 2.96 -20.43
CA LEU A 5 7.41 2.80 -20.65
C LEU A 5 7.07 2.29 -22.06
N GLN A 6 7.84 2.67 -23.08
CA GLN A 6 7.57 2.25 -24.46
C GLN A 6 8.39 1.00 -24.83
N ASP A 7 9.72 1.02 -24.61
CA ASP A 7 10.54 -0.09 -25.07
C ASP A 7 10.38 -1.32 -24.17
N ILE A 8 10.58 -1.17 -22.84
CA ILE A 8 10.54 -2.29 -21.91
C ILE A 8 9.08 -2.70 -21.61
N LEU A 9 8.29 -1.78 -21.04
CA LEU A 9 6.96 -2.13 -20.53
C LEU A 9 6.03 -2.57 -21.67
N ARG A 10 5.88 -1.73 -22.71
CA ARG A 10 4.89 -1.98 -23.76
C ARG A 10 5.41 -2.95 -24.83
N LYS A 11 6.63 -2.72 -25.32
CA LYS A 11 7.16 -3.53 -26.44
C LYS A 11 7.72 -4.86 -25.96
N ASP A 12 8.64 -4.88 -25.00
CA ASP A 12 9.33 -6.13 -24.60
C ASP A 12 8.41 -7.01 -23.73
N TRP A 13 7.62 -6.41 -22.84
CA TRP A 13 6.70 -7.14 -21.96
C TRP A 13 5.29 -7.28 -22.51
N GLY A 14 4.94 -6.58 -23.60
CA GLY A 14 3.62 -6.65 -24.23
C GLY A 14 2.49 -6.06 -23.37
N PHE A 15 2.79 -5.07 -22.54
CA PHE A 15 1.77 -4.43 -21.70
C PHE A 15 0.91 -3.46 -22.52
N GLU A 16 -0.38 -3.72 -22.61
CA GLU A 16 -1.36 -2.92 -23.37
C GLU A 16 -2.25 -2.03 -22.50
N GLY A 17 -2.14 -2.13 -21.19
CA GLY A 17 -2.99 -1.41 -20.23
C GLY A 17 -2.61 0.05 -20.02
N ALA A 18 -3.39 0.72 -19.15
CA ALA A 18 -3.16 2.10 -18.74
C ALA A 18 -2.03 2.20 -17.69
N VAL A 19 -1.21 3.23 -17.84
CA VAL A 19 -0.15 3.58 -16.87
C VAL A 19 -0.60 4.81 -16.09
N VAL A 20 -0.70 4.66 -14.77
CA VAL A 20 -1.06 5.75 -13.85
C VAL A 20 0.21 6.24 -13.15
N THR A 21 0.36 7.56 -13.02
CA THR A 21 1.51 8.11 -12.30
C THR A 21 1.41 7.86 -10.80
N ASP A 22 2.53 7.80 -10.12
CA ASP A 22 2.56 8.08 -8.69
C ASP A 22 2.18 9.55 -8.45
N TRP A 23 1.65 9.86 -7.27
CA TRP A 23 1.23 11.21 -6.88
C TRP A 23 2.41 12.19 -6.92
N GLY A 24 2.31 13.15 -7.84
CA GLY A 24 3.39 14.11 -8.09
C GLY A 24 4.58 13.54 -8.86
N GLY A 25 4.45 12.37 -9.48
CA GLY A 25 5.53 11.70 -10.22
C GLY A 25 5.78 12.23 -11.64
N SER A 26 4.93 13.17 -12.15
CA SER A 26 5.09 13.77 -13.46
C SER A 26 5.73 15.15 -13.36
N ASN A 27 6.89 15.34 -14.01
CA ASN A 27 7.59 16.63 -14.06
C ASN A 27 7.39 17.39 -15.38
N ASP A 28 7.03 16.69 -16.46
CA ASP A 28 6.73 17.23 -17.78
C ASP A 28 5.52 16.48 -18.33
N HIS A 29 4.37 17.13 -18.27
CA HIS A 29 3.08 16.52 -18.60
C HIS A 29 3.02 16.10 -20.08
N ALA A 30 3.54 16.92 -20.99
CA ALA A 30 3.55 16.62 -22.42
C ALA A 30 4.47 15.44 -22.75
N LEU A 31 5.67 15.39 -22.20
CA LEU A 31 6.54 14.24 -22.34
C LEU A 31 6.02 13.00 -21.62
N GLY A 32 5.24 13.16 -20.55
CA GLY A 32 4.52 12.08 -19.91
C GLY A 32 3.59 11.36 -20.90
N VAL A 33 2.70 12.10 -21.53
CA VAL A 33 1.77 11.61 -22.57
C VAL A 33 2.53 10.94 -23.72
N LYS A 34 3.49 11.63 -24.31
CA LYS A 34 4.31 11.10 -25.41
C LYS A 34 5.01 9.81 -25.07
N ASN A 35 5.51 9.68 -23.85
CA ASN A 35 6.30 8.55 -23.39
C ASN A 35 5.47 7.40 -22.79
N GLY A 36 4.11 7.49 -22.82
CA GLY A 36 3.28 6.35 -22.45
C GLY A 36 2.63 6.40 -21.07
N SER A 37 2.61 7.56 -20.40
CA SER A 37 1.82 7.79 -19.21
C SER A 37 0.39 8.09 -19.60
N THR A 38 -0.56 7.24 -19.16
CA THR A 38 -1.96 7.33 -19.58
C THR A 38 -2.76 8.30 -18.73
N LEU A 39 -2.59 8.22 -17.41
CA LEU A 39 -3.34 9.02 -16.45
C LEU A 39 -2.43 9.62 -15.39
N GLU A 40 -2.48 10.95 -15.25
CA GLU A 40 -1.75 11.65 -14.21
C GLU A 40 -2.60 11.81 -12.94
N MET A 41 -2.02 11.44 -11.80
CA MET A 41 -2.67 11.51 -10.51
C MET A 41 -1.80 12.23 -9.46
N PRO A 42 -2.40 13.06 -8.58
CA PRO A 42 -3.70 13.70 -8.80
C PRO A 42 -3.63 14.66 -9.97
N CYS A 43 -4.78 15.06 -10.51
CA CYS A 43 -4.80 16.07 -11.57
C CYS A 43 -4.11 17.35 -11.08
N PRO A 44 -3.06 17.84 -11.76
CA PRO A 44 -2.33 19.03 -11.34
C PRO A 44 -3.08 20.34 -11.61
N GLY A 45 -4.31 20.25 -12.12
CA GLY A 45 -5.18 21.39 -12.39
C GLY A 45 -5.11 21.91 -13.84
N ASP A 46 -5.71 23.09 -14.07
CA ASP A 46 -5.87 23.64 -15.40
C ASP A 46 -4.54 23.99 -16.10
N ASP A 47 -3.48 24.17 -15.35
CA ASP A 47 -2.16 24.49 -15.92
C ASP A 47 -1.61 23.36 -16.77
N SER A 48 -1.78 22.11 -16.33
CA SER A 48 -1.35 20.94 -17.12
C SER A 48 -2.16 20.77 -18.39
N ILE A 49 -3.48 21.06 -18.34
CA ILE A 49 -4.34 21.03 -19.52
C ILE A 49 -3.86 22.06 -20.55
N ARG A 50 -3.60 23.28 -20.10
CA ARG A 50 -3.06 24.35 -20.97
C ARG A 50 -1.69 23.99 -21.54
N GLU A 51 -0.84 23.35 -20.75
CA GLU A 51 0.47 22.87 -21.21
C GLU A 51 0.33 21.80 -22.31
N LEU A 52 -0.58 20.84 -22.14
CA LEU A 52 -0.83 19.79 -23.14
C LEU A 52 -1.37 20.39 -24.45
N VAL A 53 -2.38 21.27 -24.38
CA VAL A 53 -2.93 21.95 -25.57
C VAL A 53 -1.81 22.70 -26.29
N LYS A 54 -1.03 23.52 -25.59
CA LYS A 54 0.10 24.23 -26.15
C LYS A 54 1.16 23.31 -26.74
N ALA A 55 1.40 22.18 -26.14
CA ALA A 55 2.38 21.20 -26.62
C ALA A 55 1.96 20.59 -27.96
N VAL A 56 0.65 20.36 -28.17
CA VAL A 56 0.09 19.95 -29.47
C VAL A 56 0.20 21.09 -30.49
N GLU A 57 -0.24 22.29 -30.13
CA GLU A 57 -0.19 23.47 -31.01
C GLU A 57 1.22 23.79 -31.49
N THR A 58 2.22 23.60 -30.65
CA THR A 58 3.65 23.84 -30.96
C THR A 58 4.37 22.65 -31.57
N GLY A 59 3.71 21.49 -31.70
CA GLY A 59 4.31 20.28 -32.26
C GLY A 59 5.31 19.57 -31.32
N LYS A 60 5.31 19.89 -30.02
CA LYS A 60 6.11 19.16 -29.00
C LYS A 60 5.62 17.71 -28.86
N ILE A 61 4.31 17.53 -28.92
CA ILE A 61 3.60 16.24 -29.03
C ILE A 61 2.59 16.32 -30.15
N THR A 62 2.05 15.18 -30.58
CA THR A 62 1.04 15.10 -31.63
C THR A 62 -0.33 14.77 -31.03
N GLU A 63 -1.41 15.05 -31.77
CA GLU A 63 -2.74 14.54 -31.41
C GLU A 63 -2.75 13.01 -31.29
N ALA A 64 -2.03 12.30 -32.15
CA ALA A 64 -1.91 10.86 -32.08
C ALA A 64 -1.25 10.35 -30.77
N ASP A 65 -0.33 11.14 -30.16
CA ASP A 65 0.22 10.79 -28.85
C ASP A 65 -0.87 10.91 -27.75
N VAL A 66 -1.77 11.87 -27.87
CA VAL A 66 -2.90 12.05 -26.94
C VAL A 66 -3.96 10.97 -27.17
N ASP A 67 -4.33 10.72 -28.43
CA ASP A 67 -5.32 9.69 -28.79
C ASP A 67 -4.91 8.31 -28.28
N ALA A 68 -3.64 7.93 -28.43
CA ALA A 68 -3.13 6.67 -27.93
C ALA A 68 -3.33 6.53 -26.40
N ARG A 69 -3.15 7.60 -25.64
CA ARG A 69 -3.41 7.58 -24.17
C ARG A 69 -4.90 7.55 -23.86
N LEU A 70 -5.70 8.22 -24.65
CA LEU A 70 -7.16 8.23 -24.52
C LEU A 70 -7.73 6.83 -24.82
N GLU A 71 -7.26 6.15 -25.85
CA GLU A 71 -7.67 4.78 -26.17
C GLU A 71 -7.37 3.82 -25.01
N GLU A 72 -6.18 3.86 -24.45
CA GLU A 72 -5.82 3.05 -23.25
C GLU A 72 -6.73 3.32 -22.07
N LEU A 73 -7.06 4.58 -21.82
CA LEU A 73 -7.96 4.96 -20.72
C LEU A 73 -9.39 4.47 -20.98
N LEU A 74 -9.90 4.63 -22.20
CA LEU A 74 -11.23 4.16 -22.58
C LEU A 74 -11.33 2.65 -22.51
N GLU A 75 -10.32 1.92 -22.95
CA GLU A 75 -10.27 0.46 -22.81
C GLU A 75 -10.32 0.01 -21.36
N LEU A 76 -9.57 0.67 -20.47
CA LEU A 76 -9.65 0.42 -19.03
C LEU A 76 -11.07 0.64 -18.50
N VAL A 77 -11.71 1.76 -18.89
CA VAL A 77 -13.08 2.09 -18.46
C VAL A 77 -14.09 1.07 -18.97
N PHE A 78 -14.01 0.69 -20.24
CA PHE A 78 -14.97 -0.27 -20.83
C PHE A 78 -14.79 -1.68 -20.31
N THR A 79 -13.55 -2.14 -20.14
CA THR A 79 -13.27 -3.48 -19.60
C THR A 79 -13.70 -3.63 -18.14
N THR A 80 -13.59 -2.56 -17.35
CA THR A 80 -13.99 -2.59 -15.94
C THR A 80 -15.46 -2.28 -15.70
N LYS A 81 -16.17 -1.76 -16.70
CA LYS A 81 -17.57 -1.31 -16.57
C LYS A 81 -18.51 -2.39 -16.01
N ALA A 82 -18.39 -3.62 -16.47
CA ALA A 82 -19.23 -4.71 -15.98
C ALA A 82 -19.04 -4.96 -14.48
N ALA A 83 -17.82 -4.83 -13.98
CA ALA A 83 -17.52 -4.96 -12.55
C ALA A 83 -18.04 -3.75 -11.75
N VAL A 84 -17.96 -2.54 -12.33
CA VAL A 84 -18.50 -1.31 -11.70
C VAL A 84 -20.03 -1.36 -11.63
N ASP A 85 -20.70 -1.86 -12.66
CA ASP A 85 -22.15 -1.96 -12.72
C ASP A 85 -22.70 -3.13 -11.86
N ALA A 86 -21.88 -4.08 -11.47
CA ALA A 86 -22.25 -5.19 -10.62
C ALA A 86 -22.60 -4.69 -9.20
N ALA A 87 -23.56 -5.35 -8.56
CA ALA A 87 -23.86 -5.05 -7.16
C ALA A 87 -22.60 -5.29 -6.30
N PRO A 88 -22.33 -4.42 -5.30
CA PRO A 88 -21.20 -4.61 -4.41
C PRO A 88 -21.24 -6.02 -3.78
N SER A 89 -20.19 -6.79 -3.94
CA SER A 89 -20.06 -8.08 -3.28
C SER A 89 -19.81 -7.88 -1.79
N LYS A 90 -20.46 -8.68 -0.96
CA LYS A 90 -20.11 -8.76 0.45
C LYS A 90 -18.84 -9.59 0.57
N PHE A 91 -17.88 -9.12 1.34
CA PHE A 91 -16.70 -9.89 1.69
C PHE A 91 -16.83 -10.47 3.11
N ASP A 92 -16.22 -11.62 3.33
CA ASP A 92 -16.13 -12.24 4.66
C ASP A 92 -14.96 -11.63 5.43
N ALA A 93 -15.26 -10.67 6.32
CA ALA A 93 -14.25 -9.99 7.12
C ALA A 93 -13.48 -10.95 8.02
N ALA A 94 -14.12 -12.00 8.55
CA ALA A 94 -13.46 -12.98 9.41
C ALA A 94 -12.48 -13.84 8.61
N ALA A 95 -12.87 -14.28 7.42
CA ALA A 95 -11.97 -15.02 6.53
C ALA A 95 -10.77 -14.17 6.10
N HIS A 96 -10.98 -12.89 5.77
CA HIS A 96 -9.90 -11.98 5.42
C HIS A 96 -8.97 -11.70 6.60
N HIS A 97 -9.50 -11.57 7.82
CA HIS A 97 -8.70 -11.41 9.02
C HIS A 97 -7.84 -12.66 9.30
N ALA A 98 -8.42 -13.85 9.17
CA ALA A 98 -7.69 -15.11 9.31
C ALA A 98 -6.55 -15.24 8.28
N LEU A 99 -6.80 -14.84 7.03
CA LEU A 99 -5.78 -14.81 5.97
C LEU A 99 -4.66 -13.82 6.28
N ALA A 100 -5.01 -12.60 6.74
CA ALA A 100 -4.02 -11.60 7.16
C ALA A 100 -3.14 -12.09 8.30
N ARG A 101 -3.72 -12.79 9.29
CA ARG A 101 -2.99 -13.42 10.38
C ARG A 101 -2.04 -14.52 9.90
N GLN A 102 -2.49 -15.35 8.97
CA GLN A 102 -1.64 -16.39 8.36
C GLN A 102 -0.47 -15.76 7.59
N ALA A 103 -0.73 -14.73 6.79
CA ALA A 103 0.31 -14.01 6.05
C ALA A 103 1.34 -13.38 6.99
N ALA A 104 0.89 -12.75 8.08
CA ALA A 104 1.77 -12.18 9.10
C ALA A 104 2.66 -13.25 9.74
N ALA A 105 2.09 -14.39 10.14
CA ALA A 105 2.86 -15.49 10.73
C ALA A 105 3.92 -16.05 9.76
N GLN A 106 3.59 -16.19 8.48
CA GLN A 106 4.52 -16.66 7.44
C GLN A 106 5.59 -15.62 7.07
N SER A 107 5.37 -14.34 7.38
CA SER A 107 6.32 -13.25 7.10
C SER A 107 7.36 -13.05 8.21
N ILE A 108 7.18 -13.69 9.37
CA ILE A 108 8.10 -13.58 10.50
C ILE A 108 9.33 -14.42 10.26
N VAL A 109 10.52 -13.80 10.33
CA VAL A 109 11.81 -14.48 10.21
C VAL A 109 12.49 -14.57 11.57
N LEU A 110 12.74 -15.79 12.04
CA LEU A 110 13.45 -16.03 13.27
C LEU A 110 14.96 -15.91 13.03
N LEU A 111 15.55 -14.80 13.43
CA LEU A 111 16.98 -14.51 13.20
C LEU A 111 17.90 -15.20 14.20
N LYS A 112 17.44 -15.46 15.43
CA LYS A 112 18.20 -16.09 16.49
C LYS A 112 17.26 -16.81 17.46
N ASN A 113 17.61 -18.03 17.84
CA ASN A 113 16.91 -18.79 18.87
C ASN A 113 17.95 -19.52 19.74
N GLN A 114 18.55 -18.78 20.66
CA GLN A 114 19.57 -19.33 21.56
C GLN A 114 18.89 -20.22 22.59
N ASP A 115 19.53 -21.34 22.91
CA ASP A 115 19.07 -22.32 23.87
C ASP A 115 17.66 -22.87 23.61
N SER A 116 17.20 -22.77 22.36
CA SER A 116 15.85 -23.19 21.94
C SER A 116 14.72 -22.56 22.76
N LEU A 117 14.88 -21.29 23.15
CA LEU A 117 13.88 -20.54 23.94
C LEU A 117 12.50 -20.47 23.25
N LEU A 118 12.47 -20.42 21.94
CA LEU A 118 11.24 -20.41 21.16
C LEU A 118 11.01 -21.76 20.46
N PRO A 119 9.76 -22.19 20.29
CA PRO A 119 8.52 -21.54 20.72
C PRO A 119 8.30 -21.64 22.24
N LEU A 120 7.64 -20.62 22.81
CA LEU A 120 7.19 -20.66 24.19
C LEU A 120 6.11 -21.72 24.38
N THR A 121 6.11 -22.40 25.52
CA THR A 121 5.12 -23.42 25.87
C THR A 121 4.03 -22.87 26.78
N LYS A 122 2.83 -23.47 26.71
CA LYS A 122 1.71 -23.08 27.57
C LYS A 122 2.09 -23.18 29.04
N GLY A 123 1.71 -22.19 29.83
CA GLY A 123 2.03 -22.08 31.24
C GLY A 123 3.35 -21.38 31.56
N GLU A 124 4.21 -21.13 30.56
CA GLU A 124 5.37 -20.27 30.78
C GLU A 124 4.96 -18.84 31.10
N THR A 125 5.80 -18.15 31.85
CA THR A 125 5.53 -16.81 32.35
C THR A 125 6.37 -15.78 31.62
N VAL A 126 5.72 -14.74 31.12
CA VAL A 126 6.36 -13.66 30.36
C VAL A 126 6.06 -12.28 30.95
N ALA A 127 7.01 -11.38 30.82
CA ALA A 127 6.80 -9.96 31.04
C ALA A 127 6.66 -9.25 29.68
N VAL A 128 5.71 -8.36 29.57
CA VAL A 128 5.47 -7.58 28.36
C VAL A 128 5.89 -6.14 28.54
N ILE A 129 6.86 -5.69 27.75
CA ILE A 129 7.41 -4.34 27.83
C ILE A 129 7.34 -3.70 26.43
N GLY A 130 6.74 -2.55 26.35
CA GLY A 130 6.67 -1.76 25.13
C GLY A 130 5.24 -1.35 24.74
N ASP A 131 5.09 -0.09 24.39
CA ASP A 131 3.80 0.51 24.04
C ASP A 131 3.11 -0.21 22.88
N PHE A 132 3.86 -0.69 21.91
CA PHE A 132 3.29 -1.37 20.75
C PHE A 132 2.62 -2.71 21.05
N ALA A 133 2.88 -3.30 22.20
CA ALA A 133 2.16 -4.49 22.64
C ALA A 133 0.70 -4.21 22.96
N LYS A 134 0.38 -2.97 23.40
CA LYS A 134 -0.97 -2.49 23.71
C LYS A 134 -1.59 -1.73 22.54
N THR A 135 -0.79 -0.88 21.90
CA THR A 135 -1.23 -0.01 20.79
C THR A 135 -0.39 -0.32 19.56
N PRO A 136 -0.75 -1.34 18.77
CA PRO A 136 0.08 -1.81 17.67
C PRO A 136 0.26 -0.74 16.61
N ARG A 137 1.48 -0.64 16.06
CA ARG A 137 1.79 0.13 14.88
C ARG A 137 1.80 -0.83 13.68
N TYR A 138 0.64 -1.00 13.04
CA TYR A 138 0.43 -1.98 11.97
C TYR A 138 0.37 -1.38 10.57
N GLN A 139 0.41 -0.06 10.46
CA GLN A 139 0.35 0.62 9.16
C GLN A 139 1.25 1.87 9.16
N GLY A 140 1.52 2.39 7.96
CA GLY A 140 2.22 3.66 7.77
C GLY A 140 1.42 4.86 8.23
N ALA A 141 1.82 6.03 7.78
CA ALA A 141 1.17 7.31 8.07
C ALA A 141 0.77 7.99 6.74
N GLY A 142 -0.04 9.05 6.85
CA GLY A 142 -0.51 9.81 5.70
C GLY A 142 -1.63 9.12 4.94
N SER A 143 -1.62 9.20 3.63
CA SER A 143 -2.69 8.71 2.75
C SER A 143 -2.87 7.19 2.76
N SER A 144 -1.89 6.43 3.24
CA SER A 144 -1.99 4.97 3.40
C SER A 144 -2.72 4.54 4.68
N ALA A 145 -3.03 5.49 5.59
CA ALA A 145 -3.74 5.18 6.82
C ALA A 145 -5.21 4.83 6.53
N VAL A 146 -5.64 3.67 7.01
CA VAL A 146 -7.01 3.18 6.87
C VAL A 146 -7.63 2.90 8.23
N ASN A 147 -8.94 3.04 8.33
CA ASN A 147 -9.70 2.66 9.52
C ASN A 147 -9.97 1.16 9.46
N SER A 148 -9.16 0.38 10.15
CA SER A 148 -9.29 -1.08 10.19
C SER A 148 -10.58 -1.50 10.92
N ILE A 149 -11.25 -2.52 10.39
CA ILE A 149 -12.44 -3.11 11.01
C ILE A 149 -12.08 -3.80 12.33
N GLN A 150 -10.90 -4.44 12.36
CA GLN A 150 -10.38 -5.17 13.52
C GLN A 150 -8.87 -4.97 13.61
N VAL A 151 -8.39 -4.76 14.81
CA VAL A 151 -6.96 -4.68 15.14
C VAL A 151 -6.72 -5.52 16.39
N ASP A 152 -5.91 -6.56 16.26
CA ASP A 152 -5.49 -7.36 17.39
C ASP A 152 -4.22 -6.77 18.03
N SER A 153 -4.21 -6.58 19.33
CA SER A 153 -3.00 -6.22 20.06
C SER A 153 -2.26 -7.47 20.55
N PHE A 154 -0.96 -7.34 20.80
CA PHE A 154 -0.20 -8.43 21.38
C PHE A 154 -0.75 -8.85 22.75
N LEU A 155 -1.17 -7.88 23.58
CA LEU A 155 -1.73 -8.15 24.90
C LEU A 155 -3.05 -8.92 24.82
N ASP A 156 -3.93 -8.61 23.86
CA ASP A 156 -5.17 -9.35 23.66
C ASP A 156 -4.88 -10.80 23.25
N CYS A 157 -3.98 -10.98 22.29
CA CYS A 157 -3.58 -12.32 21.85
C CYS A 157 -2.85 -13.11 22.93
N LEU A 158 -2.07 -12.44 23.79
CA LEU A 158 -1.38 -13.08 24.91
C LEU A 158 -2.37 -13.72 25.90
N ALA A 159 -3.47 -13.04 26.18
CA ALA A 159 -4.52 -13.55 27.07
C ALA A 159 -5.12 -14.89 26.58
N GLU A 160 -5.13 -15.11 25.27
CA GLU A 160 -5.66 -16.31 24.63
C GLU A 160 -4.60 -17.39 24.37
N SER A 161 -3.32 -17.06 24.51
CA SER A 161 -2.19 -17.94 24.14
C SER A 161 -1.97 -19.13 25.09
N GLY A 162 -2.45 -19.00 26.32
CA GLY A 162 -2.17 -19.95 27.40
C GLY A 162 -0.83 -19.71 28.11
N LEU A 163 -0.15 -18.60 27.82
CA LEU A 163 0.98 -18.11 28.58
C LEU A 163 0.51 -17.34 29.81
N ASN A 164 1.34 -17.30 30.85
CA ASN A 164 1.10 -16.45 32.02
C ASN A 164 1.81 -15.11 31.84
N SER A 165 1.18 -14.03 32.30
CA SER A 165 1.79 -12.70 32.29
C SER A 165 2.07 -12.24 33.72
N VAL A 166 3.28 -11.74 33.99
CA VAL A 166 3.59 -11.05 35.25
C VAL A 166 3.17 -9.59 35.22
N GLY A 167 2.82 -9.08 34.06
CA GLY A 167 2.35 -7.70 33.88
C GLY A 167 2.81 -7.07 32.59
N TYR A 168 2.37 -5.84 32.40
CA TYR A 168 2.71 -4.98 31.26
C TYR A 168 3.33 -3.69 31.75
N ALA A 169 4.42 -3.27 31.11
CA ALA A 169 5.00 -1.93 31.27
C ALA A 169 5.12 -1.26 29.89
N GLN A 170 4.78 0.03 29.82
CA GLN A 170 4.86 0.79 28.58
C GLN A 170 6.29 0.90 28.04
N GLY A 171 7.28 0.97 28.94
CA GLY A 171 8.71 0.99 28.61
C GLY A 171 9.22 2.32 28.07
N PHE A 172 8.42 3.04 27.29
CA PHE A 172 8.78 4.36 26.77
C PHE A 172 7.53 5.24 26.56
N ASP A 173 7.73 6.55 26.62
CA ASP A 173 6.74 7.53 26.20
C ASP A 173 6.96 7.85 24.71
N ARG A 174 5.91 7.86 23.90
CA ARG A 174 5.97 8.27 22.48
C ARG A 174 6.49 9.68 22.27
N GLN A 175 6.45 10.53 23.30
CA GLN A 175 6.95 11.91 23.28
C GLN A 175 8.38 12.07 23.83
N GLY A 176 9.12 11.00 23.98
CA GLY A 176 10.55 11.01 24.22
C GLY A 176 11.01 10.87 25.67
N LYS A 177 10.14 10.47 26.61
CA LYS A 177 10.55 10.10 27.97
C LYS A 177 10.47 8.58 28.14
N ALA A 178 11.57 7.96 28.60
CA ALA A 178 11.55 6.58 29.02
C ALA A 178 10.69 6.41 30.27
N ASP A 179 9.81 5.42 30.28
CA ASP A 179 9.10 5.03 31.50
C ASP A 179 10.09 4.30 32.41
N GLN A 180 10.36 4.87 33.58
CA GLN A 180 11.27 4.30 34.57
C GLN A 180 10.57 3.40 35.59
N ALA A 181 9.25 3.23 35.48
CA ALA A 181 8.47 2.39 36.37
C ALA A 181 8.45 0.93 35.88
N LEU A 182 9.52 0.22 36.07
CA LEU A 182 9.62 -1.24 36.05
C LEU A 182 9.84 -1.76 37.46
#